data_9aab69a9e9f9005242b0cb2d9141aed1
#
_entry.id   9aab69a9e9f9005242b0cb2d9141aed1
#
_cell.length_a   1.000
_cell.length_b   1.000
_cell.length_c   1.000
_cell.angle_alpha   90.00
_cell.angle_beta   90.00
_cell.angle_gamma   90.00
#
_symmetry.space_group_name_H-M   'P 1'
#
loop_
_entity.id
_entity.type
_entity.pdbx_description
1 polymer ?
#
loop_
_entity_poly.entity_id
_entity_poly.type
_entity_poly.pdbx_seq_one_letter_code
_entity_poly.pdbx_strand_id
1 'polypeptide(L)'
;THNSSSAASDVYKRQRYPVLGGTLQRRAGTARHDAVAWGYARGADEMGVDIIQNCEVKGIKRNGDQVEGVETSKGFIKSKKIGVVAAGHSSVIANMAGLKLPLESKTLQALVSEPVKPIIDTVVMSNAVHAYVSQSDKGELVIGAGTDAYVSYTQRGSHDVVEGTLKAILELYPIFSRMKMLRQWGGIVDICPDASPIISKTNIKGLYFNCGWGTGGFKATPGSGDLFAHTIANDEPHRLNAAFNLNRFVSGDLVDEHGAAAVAH
;
A
#
# COMPACT_ATOMS: atom_id res chain seq x y z
N THR A 1 20.52 -5.98 31.85
CA THR A 1 19.82 -4.78 32.32
C THR A 1 20.08 -3.67 31.33
N HIS A 2 19.17 -3.46 30.39
CA HIS A 2 19.26 -2.35 29.47
C HIS A 2 18.48 -1.17 30.05
N ASN A 3 19.19 -0.12 30.39
CA ASN A 3 18.61 1.19 30.62
C ASN A 3 18.01 1.66 29.28
N SER A 4 16.71 1.55 29.16
CA SER A 4 15.96 2.32 28.16
C SER A 4 16.20 3.81 28.47
N SER A 5 16.53 4.60 27.47
CA SER A 5 16.78 6.02 27.63
C SER A 5 15.63 6.70 28.38
N SER A 6 15.96 7.53 29.37
CA SER A 6 14.99 8.19 30.23
C SER A 6 13.91 8.99 29.47
N ALA A 7 14.22 9.53 28.29
CA ALA A 7 13.30 10.27 27.46
C ALA A 7 12.16 9.40 26.89
N ALA A 8 12.46 8.18 26.40
CA ALA A 8 11.42 7.26 25.92
C ALA A 8 10.50 6.84 27.06
N SER A 9 11.06 6.57 28.26
CA SER A 9 10.26 6.19 29.43
C SER A 9 9.32 7.30 29.90
N ASP A 10 9.69 8.57 29.74
CA ASP A 10 8.85 9.70 30.17
C ASP A 10 7.71 9.99 29.19
N VAL A 11 7.88 9.71 27.91
CA VAL A 11 6.80 9.77 26.91
C VAL A 11 5.72 8.73 27.23
N TYR A 12 6.11 7.54 27.65
CA TYR A 12 5.17 6.44 27.98
C TYR A 12 4.50 6.58 29.35
N LYS A 13 5.05 7.31 30.29
CA LYS A 13 4.51 7.44 31.66
C LYS A 13 3.17 8.22 31.75
N ARG A 14 2.76 8.93 30.71
CA ARG A 14 1.55 9.75 30.70
C ARG A 14 0.46 9.25 29.76
N GLN A 15 0.62 8.04 29.21
CA GLN A 15 -0.39 7.45 28.35
C GLN A 15 -1.71 7.25 29.09
N ARG A 16 -2.82 7.50 28.41
CA ARG A 16 -4.17 7.25 28.94
C ARG A 16 -4.62 5.82 28.67
N TYR A 17 -4.11 5.22 27.60
CA TYR A 17 -4.40 3.84 27.25
C TYR A 17 -3.40 2.89 27.91
N PRO A 18 -3.86 1.83 28.62
CA PRO A 18 -2.96 0.89 29.29
C PRO A 18 -2.25 0.00 28.27
N VAL A 19 -0.95 0.20 28.11
CA VAL A 19 -0.09 -0.66 27.29
C VAL A 19 0.53 -1.72 28.19
N LEU A 20 0.19 -2.99 27.95
CA LEU A 20 0.67 -4.13 28.72
C LEU A 20 2.03 -4.66 28.23
N GLY A 21 2.35 -4.40 26.97
CA GLY A 21 3.59 -4.87 26.33
C GLY A 21 3.62 -4.56 24.85
N GLY A 22 4.69 -4.98 24.20
CA GLY A 22 4.86 -4.81 22.75
C GLY A 22 5.92 -5.77 22.21
N THR A 23 5.94 -5.90 20.88
CA THR A 23 6.97 -6.62 20.16
C THR A 23 7.85 -5.64 19.39
N LEU A 24 9.15 -5.88 19.35
CA LEU A 24 10.10 -5.05 18.63
C LEU A 24 10.79 -5.86 17.53
N GLN A 25 10.61 -5.45 16.27
CA GLN A 25 11.39 -5.98 15.15
C GLN A 25 12.67 -5.16 14.96
N ARG A 26 13.77 -5.63 15.52
CA ARG A 26 15.06 -4.92 15.54
C ARG A 26 15.72 -4.75 14.17
N ARG A 27 15.35 -5.58 13.19
CA ARG A 27 15.87 -5.51 11.81
C ARG A 27 14.98 -4.72 10.86
N ALA A 28 13.84 -4.22 11.34
CA ALA A 28 12.99 -3.35 10.57
C ALA A 28 13.50 -1.90 10.59
N GLY A 29 12.93 -1.08 9.75
CA GLY A 29 13.26 0.34 9.64
C GLY A 29 12.25 1.05 8.76
N THR A 30 12.49 2.33 8.53
CA THR A 30 11.77 3.14 7.57
C THR A 30 12.58 3.29 6.29
N ALA A 31 11.92 3.27 5.15
CA ALA A 31 12.54 3.53 3.86
C ALA A 31 11.88 4.76 3.22
N ARG A 32 12.67 5.60 2.58
CA ARG A 32 12.16 6.72 1.80
C ARG A 32 11.55 6.18 0.53
N HIS A 33 10.22 6.19 0.46
CA HIS A 33 9.45 5.58 -0.64
C HIS A 33 9.78 6.18 -2.01
N ASP A 34 10.03 7.49 -2.08
CA ASP A 34 10.46 8.21 -3.28
C ASP A 34 11.82 7.71 -3.78
N ALA A 35 12.80 7.57 -2.88
CA ALA A 35 14.13 7.07 -3.24
C ALA A 35 14.08 5.60 -3.72
N VAL A 36 13.23 4.78 -3.12
CA VAL A 36 13.01 3.39 -3.56
C VAL A 36 12.40 3.36 -4.96
N ALA A 37 11.34 4.14 -5.21
CA ALA A 37 10.69 4.21 -6.52
C ALA A 37 11.68 4.68 -7.61
N TRP A 38 12.45 5.73 -7.34
CA TRP A 38 13.48 6.23 -8.26
C TRP A 38 14.63 5.24 -8.47
N GLY A 39 14.99 4.48 -7.43
CA GLY A 39 16.00 3.43 -7.53
C GLY A 39 15.59 2.35 -8.51
N TYR A 40 14.36 1.83 -8.39
CA TYR A 40 13.80 0.86 -9.34
C TYR A 40 13.65 1.42 -10.75
N ALA A 41 13.18 2.66 -10.88
CA ALA A 41 13.02 3.30 -12.19
C ALA A 41 14.37 3.43 -12.92
N ARG A 42 15.43 3.90 -12.24
CA ARG A 42 16.78 3.98 -12.83
C ARG A 42 17.32 2.62 -13.24
N GLY A 43 17.18 1.62 -12.35
CA GLY A 43 17.64 0.27 -12.68
C GLY A 43 16.89 -0.33 -13.87
N ALA A 44 15.60 -0.04 -14.02
CA ALA A 44 14.82 -0.47 -15.19
C ALA A 44 15.29 0.25 -16.47
N ASP A 45 15.49 1.56 -16.39
CA ASP A 45 16.00 2.38 -17.53
C ASP A 45 17.38 1.90 -18.00
N GLU A 46 18.31 1.62 -17.07
CA GLU A 46 19.62 1.04 -17.35
C GLU A 46 19.54 -0.33 -18.06
N MET A 47 18.47 -1.08 -17.82
CA MET A 47 18.18 -2.36 -18.48
C MET A 47 17.43 -2.19 -19.82
N GLY A 48 17.20 -0.96 -20.27
CA GLY A 48 16.56 -0.66 -21.56
C GLY A 48 15.02 -0.63 -21.49
N VAL A 49 14.44 -0.44 -20.34
CA VAL A 49 12.99 -0.25 -20.18
C VAL A 49 12.60 1.18 -20.48
N ASP A 50 11.74 1.41 -21.47
CA ASP A 50 11.18 2.72 -21.76
C ASP A 50 10.19 3.16 -20.68
N ILE A 51 10.48 4.23 -19.95
CA ILE A 51 9.60 4.83 -18.95
C ILE A 51 8.89 6.04 -19.52
N ILE A 52 7.60 5.91 -19.83
CA ILE A 52 6.80 6.95 -20.46
C ILE A 52 5.95 7.65 -19.40
N GLN A 53 6.44 8.75 -18.87
CA GLN A 53 5.74 9.56 -17.88
C GLN A 53 4.61 10.39 -18.52
N ASN A 54 3.61 10.77 -17.71
CA ASN A 54 2.45 11.56 -18.17
C ASN A 54 1.77 10.92 -19.40
N CYS A 55 1.59 9.61 -19.33
CA CYS A 55 0.99 8.79 -20.37
C CYS A 55 -0.19 8.01 -19.76
N GLU A 56 -1.38 8.58 -19.85
CA GLU A 56 -2.60 7.98 -19.33
C GLU A 56 -3.04 6.82 -20.24
N VAL A 57 -3.33 5.66 -19.63
CA VAL A 57 -3.98 4.54 -20.30
C VAL A 57 -5.48 4.82 -20.37
N LYS A 58 -6.04 4.85 -21.58
CA LYS A 58 -7.44 5.16 -21.89
C LYS A 58 -8.25 3.93 -22.28
N GLY A 59 -7.59 2.85 -22.67
CA GLY A 59 -8.24 1.62 -23.09
C GLY A 59 -7.28 0.47 -23.28
N ILE A 60 -7.81 -0.75 -23.24
CA ILE A 60 -7.10 -1.98 -23.59
C ILE A 60 -7.75 -2.56 -24.84
N LYS A 61 -7.01 -2.61 -25.95
CA LYS A 61 -7.47 -3.25 -27.18
C LYS A 61 -7.31 -4.76 -27.12
N ARG A 62 -8.34 -5.44 -27.61
CA ARG A 62 -8.40 -6.90 -27.66
C ARG A 62 -8.83 -7.38 -29.05
N ASN A 63 -8.34 -8.54 -29.43
CA ASN A 63 -8.86 -9.35 -30.53
C ASN A 63 -9.35 -10.68 -29.94
N GLY A 64 -10.67 -10.80 -29.82
CA GLY A 64 -11.27 -11.93 -29.11
C GLY A 64 -10.84 -12.00 -27.65
N ASP A 65 -10.20 -13.08 -27.28
CA ASP A 65 -9.71 -13.39 -25.93
C ASP A 65 -8.26 -12.96 -25.67
N GLN A 66 -7.63 -12.22 -26.60
CA GLN A 66 -6.22 -11.83 -26.51
C GLN A 66 -6.05 -10.31 -26.55
N VAL A 67 -5.11 -9.77 -25.78
CA VAL A 67 -4.74 -8.35 -25.86
C VAL A 67 -3.93 -8.05 -27.12
N GLU A 68 -4.15 -6.85 -27.68
CA GLU A 68 -3.37 -6.31 -28.82
C GLU A 68 -2.49 -5.14 -28.40
N GLY A 69 -2.84 -4.44 -27.34
CA GLY A 69 -2.12 -3.27 -26.84
C GLY A 69 -2.99 -2.35 -25.99
N VAL A 70 -2.43 -1.19 -25.67
CA VAL A 70 -3.08 -0.16 -24.88
C VAL A 70 -3.27 1.14 -25.66
N GLU A 71 -4.42 1.77 -25.53
CA GLU A 71 -4.68 3.13 -25.99
C GLU A 71 -4.25 4.09 -24.91
N THR A 72 -3.42 5.06 -25.25
CA THR A 72 -2.90 6.03 -24.30
C THR A 72 -3.14 7.47 -24.76
N SER A 73 -2.91 8.41 -23.85
CA SER A 73 -2.94 9.85 -24.18
C SER A 73 -1.86 10.25 -25.22
N LYS A 74 -0.88 9.38 -25.48
CA LYS A 74 0.22 9.60 -26.43
C LYS A 74 0.14 8.70 -27.67
N GLY A 75 -0.94 7.96 -27.85
CA GLY A 75 -1.16 7.06 -28.97
C GLY A 75 -1.28 5.60 -28.54
N PHE A 76 -1.36 4.72 -29.53
CA PHE A 76 -1.51 3.29 -29.30
C PHE A 76 -0.15 2.60 -29.14
N ILE A 77 0.01 1.83 -28.09
CA ILE A 77 1.18 0.99 -27.84
C ILE A 77 0.78 -0.46 -28.05
N LYS A 78 1.32 -1.08 -29.11
CA LYS A 78 1.06 -2.48 -29.43
C LYS A 78 1.84 -3.39 -28.48
N SER A 79 1.16 -4.35 -27.87
CA SER A 79 1.78 -5.35 -26.99
C SER A 79 0.96 -6.64 -26.96
N LYS A 80 1.66 -7.78 -26.91
CA LYS A 80 1.05 -9.10 -26.72
C LYS A 80 0.87 -9.48 -25.24
N LYS A 81 1.54 -8.76 -24.33
CA LYS A 81 1.46 -8.96 -22.89
C LYS A 81 1.34 -7.62 -22.20
N ILE A 82 0.41 -7.50 -21.28
CA ILE A 82 0.12 -6.28 -20.50
C ILE A 82 0.07 -6.67 -19.03
N GLY A 83 1.00 -6.14 -18.23
CA GLY A 83 0.99 -6.25 -16.78
C GLY A 83 0.41 -5.00 -16.15
N VAL A 84 -0.66 -5.13 -15.37
CA VAL A 84 -1.30 -4.01 -14.68
C VAL A 84 -0.85 -3.96 -13.23
N VAL A 85 -0.25 -2.84 -12.84
CA VAL A 85 0.23 -2.55 -11.48
C VAL A 85 -0.22 -1.14 -11.12
N ALA A 86 -1.52 -0.96 -10.90
CA ALA A 86 -2.14 0.36 -10.79
C ALA A 86 -2.81 0.61 -9.42
N ALA A 87 -2.51 -0.24 -8.41
CA ALA A 87 -3.03 -0.14 -7.06
C ALA A 87 -4.54 0.16 -7.05
N GLY A 88 -5.00 1.19 -6.35
CA GLY A 88 -6.42 1.55 -6.26
C GLY A 88 -7.14 1.81 -7.59
N HIS A 89 -6.40 2.00 -8.69
CA HIS A 89 -6.99 2.16 -10.03
C HIS A 89 -7.05 0.86 -10.84
N SER A 90 -6.62 -0.27 -10.27
CA SER A 90 -6.59 -1.57 -10.98
C SER A 90 -7.97 -2.00 -11.48
N SER A 91 -9.04 -1.74 -10.72
CA SER A 91 -10.43 -2.03 -11.15
C SER A 91 -10.84 -1.18 -12.35
N VAL A 92 -10.40 0.08 -12.42
CA VAL A 92 -10.67 0.97 -13.56
C VAL A 92 -10.01 0.42 -14.83
N ILE A 93 -8.75 0.02 -14.74
CA ILE A 93 -8.01 -0.56 -15.86
C ILE A 93 -8.61 -1.92 -16.27
N ALA A 94 -9.00 -2.75 -15.31
CA ALA A 94 -9.66 -4.04 -15.58
C ALA A 94 -10.96 -3.86 -16.37
N ASN A 95 -11.78 -2.88 -16.01
CA ASN A 95 -13.01 -2.55 -16.71
C ASN A 95 -12.77 -2.15 -18.17
N MET A 96 -11.64 -1.51 -18.51
CA MET A 96 -11.26 -1.19 -19.87
C MET A 96 -11.05 -2.45 -20.72
N ALA A 97 -10.70 -3.57 -20.09
CA ALA A 97 -10.57 -4.88 -20.74
C ALA A 97 -11.85 -5.73 -20.62
N GLY A 98 -12.92 -5.23 -20.06
CA GLY A 98 -14.16 -5.97 -19.81
C GLY A 98 -14.06 -6.98 -18.68
N LEU A 99 -13.09 -6.81 -17.75
CA LEU A 99 -12.95 -7.62 -16.53
C LEU A 99 -13.45 -6.85 -15.32
N LYS A 100 -14.03 -7.57 -14.37
CA LYS A 100 -14.41 -7.05 -13.06
C LYS A 100 -13.53 -7.69 -11.99
N LEU A 101 -12.77 -6.89 -11.28
CA LEU A 101 -11.99 -7.34 -10.13
C LEU A 101 -12.81 -7.19 -8.84
N PRO A 102 -12.70 -8.13 -7.89
CA PRO A 102 -13.36 -8.06 -6.59
C PRO A 102 -12.58 -7.14 -5.63
N LEU A 103 -12.34 -5.91 -6.02
CA LEU A 103 -11.58 -4.93 -5.26
C LEU A 103 -12.43 -3.75 -4.84
N GLU A 104 -12.21 -3.28 -3.62
CA GLU A 104 -12.68 -1.99 -3.14
C GLU A 104 -11.53 -1.00 -3.06
N SER A 105 -11.71 0.18 -3.64
CA SER A 105 -10.73 1.27 -3.55
C SER A 105 -11.16 2.25 -2.48
N LYS A 106 -10.30 2.47 -1.49
CA LYS A 106 -10.55 3.37 -0.35
C LYS A 106 -9.39 4.35 -0.17
N THR A 107 -9.69 5.50 0.40
CA THR A 107 -8.65 6.48 0.72
C THR A 107 -8.02 6.15 2.06
N LEU A 108 -6.73 5.79 2.05
CA LEU A 108 -5.89 5.66 3.24
C LEU A 108 -5.24 7.00 3.55
N GLN A 109 -5.39 7.50 4.76
CA GLN A 109 -5.01 8.85 5.14
C GLN A 109 -3.84 8.87 6.11
N ALA A 110 -2.98 9.85 5.96
CA ALA A 110 -1.86 10.12 6.86
C ALA A 110 -1.71 11.61 7.12
N LEU A 111 -1.07 11.91 8.25
CA LEU A 111 -0.86 13.25 8.78
C LEU A 111 0.62 13.48 9.01
N VAL A 112 1.05 14.74 8.92
CA VAL A 112 2.41 15.13 9.32
C VAL A 112 2.37 16.36 10.21
N SER A 113 3.15 16.32 11.30
CA SER A 113 3.28 17.42 12.24
C SER A 113 4.33 18.45 11.80
N GLU A 114 4.36 19.58 12.51
CA GLU A 114 5.56 20.43 12.54
C GLU A 114 6.79 19.63 13.00
N PRO A 115 8.02 20.01 12.56
CA PRO A 115 9.22 19.35 13.02
C PRO A 115 9.48 19.65 14.50
N VAL A 116 9.82 18.63 15.25
CA VAL A 116 10.19 18.70 16.66
C VAL A 116 11.53 18.00 16.90
N LYS A 117 12.11 18.21 18.07
CA LYS A 117 13.33 17.48 18.46
C LYS A 117 13.10 15.98 18.41
N PRO A 118 14.13 15.16 18.18
CA PRO A 118 14.01 13.72 18.19
C PRO A 118 13.42 13.21 19.52
N ILE A 119 12.29 12.52 19.44
CA ILE A 119 11.54 11.95 20.58
C ILE A 119 11.12 10.50 20.35
N ILE A 120 11.11 10.05 19.09
CA ILE A 120 10.79 8.68 18.70
C ILE A 120 11.87 8.20 17.74
N ASP A 121 12.55 7.12 18.09
CA ASP A 121 13.62 6.49 17.31
C ASP A 121 13.16 5.23 16.54
N THR A 122 11.91 4.84 16.70
CA THR A 122 11.32 3.68 16.06
C THR A 122 9.89 3.95 15.63
N VAL A 123 9.39 3.16 14.67
CA VAL A 123 7.96 3.18 14.33
C VAL A 123 7.18 2.48 15.43
N VAL A 124 6.23 3.16 16.01
CA VAL A 124 5.30 2.59 16.98
C VAL A 124 3.93 2.42 16.34
N MET A 125 3.39 1.22 16.41
CA MET A 125 2.08 0.88 15.89
C MET A 125 1.25 0.22 16.99
N SER A 126 0.00 0.61 17.11
CA SER A 126 -0.96 0.00 18.02
C SER A 126 -2.17 -0.51 17.24
N ASN A 127 -2.37 -1.82 17.25
CA ASN A 127 -3.56 -2.43 16.64
C ASN A 127 -4.82 -2.18 17.49
N ALA A 128 -4.66 -1.92 18.80
CA ALA A 128 -5.79 -1.68 19.68
C ALA A 128 -6.50 -0.34 19.42
N VAL A 129 -5.74 0.69 19.03
CA VAL A 129 -6.27 2.01 18.70
C VAL A 129 -6.12 2.36 17.20
N HIS A 130 -5.68 1.41 16.38
CA HIS A 130 -5.53 1.53 14.93
C HIS A 130 -4.74 2.78 14.49
N ALA A 131 -3.61 3.03 15.15
CA ALA A 131 -2.76 4.16 14.82
C ALA A 131 -1.28 3.79 14.85
N TYR A 132 -0.49 4.44 14.00
CA TYR A 132 0.96 4.39 14.07
C TYR A 132 1.55 5.79 14.12
N VAL A 133 2.76 5.88 14.63
CA VAL A 133 3.58 7.08 14.58
C VAL A 133 5.03 6.72 14.31
N SER A 134 5.67 7.51 13.48
CA SER A 134 7.12 7.51 13.27
C SER A 134 7.62 8.93 13.20
N GLN A 135 8.91 9.13 13.43
CA GLN A 135 9.53 10.44 13.26
C GLN A 135 10.48 10.41 12.07
N SER A 136 10.40 11.45 11.23
CA SER A 136 11.30 11.61 10.11
C SER A 136 12.67 12.10 10.55
N ASP A 137 13.67 11.98 9.69
CA ASP A 137 15.02 12.52 9.91
C ASP A 137 15.06 14.06 10.00
N LYS A 138 13.99 14.72 9.54
CA LYS A 138 13.82 16.18 9.62
C LYS A 138 13.05 16.63 10.87
N GLY A 139 12.55 15.67 11.66
CA GLY A 139 11.87 15.94 12.92
C GLY A 139 10.34 15.87 12.87
N GLU A 140 9.69 15.80 11.69
CA GLU A 140 8.24 15.69 11.62
C GLU A 140 7.78 14.32 12.11
N LEU A 141 6.68 14.29 12.84
CA LEU A 141 5.96 13.05 13.11
C LEU A 141 5.03 12.72 11.95
N VAL A 142 5.16 11.51 11.43
CA VAL A 142 4.23 10.91 10.47
C VAL A 142 3.25 10.04 11.25
N ILE A 143 1.98 10.37 11.18
CA ILE A 143 0.90 9.74 11.93
C ILE A 143 -0.10 9.16 10.94
N GLY A 144 -0.50 7.92 11.12
CA GLY A 144 -1.50 7.22 10.32
C GLY A 144 -2.06 6.04 11.11
N ALA A 145 -2.85 5.26 10.52
CA ALA A 145 -3.58 5.45 9.30
C ALA A 145 -5.04 5.13 9.56
N GLY A 146 -5.90 5.89 8.94
CA GLY A 146 -7.31 5.56 8.87
C GLY A 146 -7.76 5.52 7.42
N THR A 147 -8.78 4.72 7.11
CA THR A 147 -9.40 4.67 5.80
C THR A 147 -10.80 5.21 5.86
N ASP A 148 -11.26 5.82 4.76
CA ASP A 148 -12.69 6.11 4.61
C ASP A 148 -13.51 4.81 4.64
N ALA A 149 -14.68 4.84 5.24
CA ALA A 149 -15.57 3.69 5.34
C ALA A 149 -16.23 3.32 4.00
N TYR A 150 -16.09 4.14 2.98
CA TYR A 150 -16.73 4.02 1.66
C TYR A 150 -15.69 3.98 0.54
N VAL A 151 -16.11 3.43 -0.60
CA VAL A 151 -15.28 3.43 -1.82
C VAL A 151 -15.05 4.86 -2.30
N SER A 152 -13.80 5.24 -2.47
CA SER A 152 -13.41 6.60 -2.86
C SER A 152 -12.10 6.61 -3.63
N TYR A 153 -12.01 7.51 -4.61
CA TYR A 153 -10.78 7.85 -5.34
C TYR A 153 -10.24 9.24 -4.97
N THR A 154 -10.75 9.84 -3.89
CA THR A 154 -10.24 11.11 -3.41
C THR A 154 -8.83 10.95 -2.84
N GLN A 155 -7.98 11.94 -3.06
CA GLN A 155 -6.65 12.04 -2.43
C GLN A 155 -6.65 13.06 -1.29
N ARG A 156 -7.84 13.50 -0.90
CA ARG A 156 -8.04 14.41 0.22
C ARG A 156 -8.47 13.62 1.45
N GLY A 157 -8.05 14.08 2.61
CA GLY A 157 -8.51 13.50 3.85
C GLY A 157 -9.94 13.89 4.20
N SER A 158 -10.58 13.09 5.03
CA SER A 158 -11.87 13.37 5.66
C SER A 158 -11.67 13.81 7.11
N HIS A 159 -12.58 14.62 7.61
CA HIS A 159 -12.54 15.13 8.99
C HIS A 159 -12.63 13.98 10.00
N ASP A 160 -13.51 13.02 9.76
CA ASP A 160 -13.76 11.90 10.68
C ASP A 160 -12.52 11.03 10.87
N VAL A 161 -11.78 10.74 9.78
CA VAL A 161 -10.53 9.97 9.83
C VAL A 161 -9.43 10.76 10.55
N VAL A 162 -9.32 12.07 10.30
CA VAL A 162 -8.36 12.93 11.03
C VAL A 162 -8.65 12.93 12.51
N GLU A 163 -9.90 13.19 12.89
CA GLU A 163 -10.32 13.24 14.29
C GLU A 163 -10.09 11.90 14.99
N GLY A 164 -10.49 10.78 14.35
CA GLY A 164 -10.29 9.44 14.89
C GLY A 164 -8.81 9.11 15.08
N THR A 165 -7.97 9.40 14.09
CA THR A 165 -6.52 9.14 14.13
C THR A 165 -5.86 10.00 15.22
N LEU A 166 -6.21 11.28 15.34
CA LEU A 166 -5.66 12.16 16.37
C LEU A 166 -6.12 11.75 17.78
N LYS A 167 -7.38 11.36 17.96
CA LYS A 167 -7.86 10.80 19.24
C LYS A 167 -7.04 9.57 19.63
N ALA A 168 -6.88 8.62 18.70
CA ALA A 168 -6.14 7.40 18.95
C ALA A 168 -4.67 7.67 19.34
N ILE A 169 -4.00 8.58 18.64
CA ILE A 169 -2.61 8.87 18.94
C ILE A 169 -2.44 9.63 20.26
N LEU A 170 -3.40 10.47 20.64
CA LEU A 170 -3.37 11.20 21.90
C LEU A 170 -3.65 10.31 23.12
N GLU A 171 -4.36 9.18 22.94
CA GLU A 171 -4.49 8.17 24.00
C GLU A 171 -3.13 7.50 24.30
N LEU A 172 -2.32 7.27 23.28
CA LEU A 172 -0.97 6.70 23.44
C LEU A 172 0.06 7.76 23.86
N TYR A 173 -0.02 8.94 23.28
CA TYR A 173 0.97 10.00 23.43
C TYR A 173 0.32 11.35 23.76
N PRO A 174 -0.16 11.58 24.98
CA PRO A 174 -0.77 12.87 25.37
C PRO A 174 0.15 14.08 25.16
N ILE A 175 1.47 13.87 25.14
CA ILE A 175 2.47 14.92 24.89
C ILE A 175 2.28 15.59 23.51
N PHE A 176 1.67 14.90 22.56
CA PHE A 176 1.45 15.44 21.21
C PHE A 176 0.28 16.43 21.13
N SER A 177 -0.48 16.62 22.21
CA SER A 177 -1.64 17.54 22.24
C SER A 177 -1.33 18.99 21.89
N ARG A 178 -0.06 19.41 21.98
CA ARG A 178 0.38 20.78 21.67
C ARG A 178 1.04 20.92 20.30
N MET A 179 1.17 19.81 19.55
CA MET A 179 1.81 19.82 18.25
C MET A 179 0.86 20.35 17.18
N LYS A 180 1.39 21.08 16.24
CA LYS A 180 0.64 21.55 15.08
C LYS A 180 0.73 20.54 13.96
N MET A 181 -0.39 20.26 13.36
CA MET A 181 -0.47 19.49 12.12
C MET A 181 -0.18 20.42 10.93
N LEU A 182 0.79 20.04 10.10
CA LEU A 182 1.14 20.82 8.90
C LEU A 182 0.38 20.35 7.68
N ARG A 183 0.20 19.04 7.54
CA ARG A 183 -0.32 18.47 6.31
C ARG A 183 -1.07 17.17 6.57
N GLN A 184 -2.07 16.96 5.73
CA GLN A 184 -2.82 15.72 5.57
C GLN A 184 -2.82 15.34 4.10
N TRP A 185 -2.78 14.04 3.82
CA TRP A 185 -2.98 13.52 2.47
C TRP A 185 -3.66 12.15 2.52
N GLY A 186 -4.20 11.74 1.38
CA GLY A 186 -4.75 10.41 1.18
C GLY A 186 -4.11 9.73 -0.02
N GLY A 187 -3.88 8.42 0.10
CA GLY A 187 -3.51 7.53 -0.99
C GLY A 187 -4.63 6.53 -1.24
N ILE A 188 -4.81 6.12 -2.48
CA ILE A 188 -5.87 5.17 -2.81
C ILE A 188 -5.30 3.76 -2.70
N VAL A 189 -5.84 2.99 -1.76
CA VAL A 189 -5.53 1.57 -1.57
C VAL A 189 -6.59 0.70 -2.22
N ASP A 190 -6.20 -0.48 -2.66
CA ASP A 190 -7.04 -1.52 -3.23
C ASP A 190 -7.13 -2.70 -2.26
N ILE A 191 -8.33 -3.04 -1.85
CA ILE A 191 -8.59 -4.05 -0.82
C ILE A 191 -9.31 -5.23 -1.44
N CYS A 192 -8.74 -6.42 -1.28
CA CYS A 192 -9.38 -7.69 -1.61
C CYS A 192 -10.31 -8.16 -0.48
N PRO A 193 -11.37 -8.92 -0.78
CA PRO A 193 -12.27 -9.47 0.24
C PRO A 193 -11.56 -10.35 1.29
N ASP A 194 -10.49 -11.04 0.88
CA ASP A 194 -9.67 -11.90 1.75
C ASP A 194 -8.40 -11.21 2.25
N ALA A 195 -8.31 -9.89 2.09
CA ALA A 195 -7.15 -9.07 2.46
C ALA A 195 -5.81 -9.52 1.84
N SER A 196 -5.82 -10.41 0.86
CA SER A 196 -4.63 -10.94 0.19
C SER A 196 -4.52 -10.42 -1.24
N PRO A 197 -3.31 -10.17 -1.77
CA PRO A 197 -3.11 -9.59 -3.08
C PRO A 197 -3.54 -10.52 -4.22
N ILE A 198 -3.65 -9.95 -5.40
CA ILE A 198 -3.81 -10.67 -6.67
C ILE A 198 -2.48 -10.56 -7.43
N ILE A 199 -1.81 -11.67 -7.66
CA ILE A 199 -0.65 -11.78 -8.56
C ILE A 199 -0.99 -12.89 -9.57
N SER A 200 -1.65 -12.52 -10.65
CA SER A 200 -2.33 -13.49 -11.50
C SER A 200 -2.34 -13.12 -12.97
N LYS A 201 -2.37 -14.14 -13.81
CA LYS A 201 -2.93 -14.02 -15.15
C LYS A 201 -4.46 -14.02 -15.12
N THR A 202 -5.07 -13.58 -16.18
CA THR A 202 -6.53 -13.57 -16.35
C THR A 202 -6.99 -14.58 -17.38
N ASN A 203 -8.30 -14.67 -17.60
CA ASN A 203 -8.88 -15.41 -18.72
C ASN A 203 -8.68 -14.70 -20.09
N ILE A 204 -8.17 -13.48 -20.10
CA ILE A 204 -7.76 -12.78 -21.31
C ILE A 204 -6.29 -13.05 -21.53
N LYS A 205 -5.94 -13.68 -22.63
CA LYS A 205 -4.54 -14.00 -22.97
C LYS A 205 -3.68 -12.76 -23.04
N GLY A 206 -2.55 -12.80 -22.34
CA GLY A 206 -1.61 -11.69 -22.28
C GLY A 206 -1.99 -10.56 -21.32
N LEU A 207 -3.03 -10.71 -20.48
CA LEU A 207 -3.40 -9.72 -19.47
C LEU A 207 -3.16 -10.26 -18.07
N TYR A 208 -2.36 -9.53 -17.28
CA TYR A 208 -1.91 -9.90 -15.95
C TYR A 208 -2.14 -8.76 -14.96
N PHE A 209 -2.38 -9.10 -13.69
CA PHE A 209 -2.57 -8.14 -12.60
C PHE A 209 -1.67 -8.44 -11.42
N ASN A 210 -1.08 -7.38 -10.85
CA ASN A 210 -0.46 -7.37 -9.52
C ASN A 210 -1.07 -6.20 -8.74
N CYS A 211 -2.05 -6.49 -7.88
CA CYS A 211 -2.87 -5.50 -7.20
C CYS A 211 -3.53 -6.08 -5.93
N GLY A 212 -4.38 -5.30 -5.26
CA GLY A 212 -5.12 -5.77 -4.08
C GLY A 212 -4.26 -5.86 -2.81
N TRP A 213 -3.20 -5.06 -2.72
CA TRP A 213 -2.23 -5.11 -1.64
C TRP A 213 -2.67 -4.41 -0.35
N GLY A 214 -3.75 -3.65 -0.38
CA GLY A 214 -4.19 -2.86 0.75
C GLY A 214 -3.07 -1.99 1.30
N THR A 215 -2.79 -2.10 2.60
CA THR A 215 -1.71 -1.35 3.28
C THR A 215 -0.35 -2.08 3.26
N GLY A 216 -0.31 -3.31 2.75
CA GLY A 216 0.87 -4.20 2.84
C GLY A 216 1.88 -4.10 1.68
N GLY A 217 1.56 -3.40 0.60
CA GLY A 217 2.26 -3.52 -0.69
C GLY A 217 3.70 -3.04 -0.70
N PHE A 218 4.04 -1.96 0.00
CA PHE A 218 5.37 -1.36 -0.09
C PHE A 218 6.49 -2.34 0.31
N LYS A 219 6.36 -3.01 1.44
CA LYS A 219 7.36 -3.98 1.92
C LYS A 219 7.47 -5.22 1.03
N ALA A 220 6.41 -5.55 0.30
CA ALA A 220 6.35 -6.71 -0.59
C ALA A 220 6.88 -6.42 -2.00
N THR A 221 7.17 -5.17 -2.34
CA THR A 221 7.57 -4.74 -3.70
C THR A 221 8.65 -5.61 -4.34
N PRO A 222 9.79 -5.94 -3.68
CA PRO A 222 10.83 -6.74 -4.33
C PRO A 222 10.35 -8.15 -4.70
N GLY A 223 9.71 -8.84 -3.74
CA GLY A 223 9.22 -10.20 -3.96
C GLY A 223 8.06 -10.27 -4.93
N SER A 224 7.09 -9.34 -4.82
CA SER A 224 5.94 -9.31 -5.72
C SER A 224 6.33 -8.97 -7.15
N GLY A 225 7.32 -8.09 -7.32
CA GLY A 225 7.87 -7.74 -8.64
C GLY A 225 8.51 -8.95 -9.34
N ASP A 226 9.34 -9.72 -8.63
CA ASP A 226 9.96 -10.94 -9.14
C ASP A 226 8.92 -12.00 -9.52
N LEU A 227 7.98 -12.30 -8.62
CA LEU A 227 6.90 -13.26 -8.86
C LEU A 227 6.00 -12.85 -10.03
N PHE A 228 5.73 -11.57 -10.18
CA PHE A 228 4.92 -11.05 -11.28
C PHE A 228 5.68 -11.10 -12.61
N ALA A 229 6.96 -10.75 -12.62
CA ALA A 229 7.82 -10.88 -13.79
C ALA A 229 7.89 -12.35 -14.27
N HIS A 230 8.08 -13.29 -13.34
CA HIS A 230 8.03 -14.73 -13.63
C HIS A 230 6.69 -15.12 -14.27
N THR A 231 5.57 -14.67 -13.69
CA THR A 231 4.23 -15.00 -14.18
C THR A 231 4.00 -14.47 -15.61
N ILE A 232 4.46 -13.26 -15.92
CA ILE A 232 4.34 -12.67 -17.25
C ILE A 232 5.26 -13.40 -18.25
N ALA A 233 6.49 -13.71 -17.85
CA ALA A 233 7.47 -14.33 -18.74
C ALA A 233 7.02 -15.71 -19.18
N ASN A 234 6.59 -16.56 -18.23
CA ASN A 234 6.27 -17.96 -18.45
C ASN A 234 4.78 -18.22 -18.76
N ASP A 235 3.92 -17.22 -18.62
CA ASP A 235 2.44 -17.35 -18.67
C ASP A 235 1.89 -18.36 -17.63
N GLU A 236 2.62 -18.54 -16.53
CA GLU A 236 2.30 -19.43 -15.43
C GLU A 236 2.68 -18.81 -14.09
N PRO A 237 1.89 -19.02 -13.01
CA PRO A 237 2.25 -18.53 -11.69
C PRO A 237 3.50 -19.26 -11.17
N HIS A 238 4.34 -18.53 -10.45
CA HIS A 238 5.36 -19.17 -9.63
C HIS A 238 4.72 -19.89 -8.44
N ARG A 239 5.37 -20.95 -7.91
CA ARG A 239 4.83 -21.73 -6.78
C ARG A 239 4.44 -20.90 -5.55
N LEU A 240 5.13 -19.78 -5.31
CA LEU A 240 4.88 -18.90 -4.16
C LEU A 240 3.67 -17.96 -4.36
N ASN A 241 3.26 -17.70 -5.60
CA ASN A 241 2.07 -16.88 -5.86
C ASN A 241 0.91 -17.67 -6.46
N ALA A 242 0.99 -18.97 -6.52
CA ALA A 242 -0.08 -19.82 -7.06
C ALA A 242 -1.42 -19.64 -6.31
N ALA A 243 -1.38 -19.43 -5.01
CA ALA A 243 -2.57 -19.17 -4.20
C ALA A 243 -3.20 -17.79 -4.45
N PHE A 244 -2.42 -16.81 -4.91
CA PHE A 244 -2.86 -15.42 -5.15
C PHE A 244 -3.50 -15.22 -6.52
N ASN A 245 -4.06 -16.27 -7.10
CA ASN A 245 -4.72 -16.24 -8.38
C ASN A 245 -6.13 -15.62 -8.29
N LEU A 246 -6.62 -15.10 -9.41
CA LEU A 246 -7.93 -14.46 -9.50
C LEU A 246 -9.10 -15.45 -9.36
N ASN A 247 -8.89 -16.71 -9.75
CA ASN A 247 -9.93 -17.74 -9.69
C ASN A 247 -10.36 -18.09 -8.26
N ARG A 248 -9.52 -17.83 -7.25
CA ARG A 248 -9.86 -18.12 -5.84
C ARG A 248 -11.15 -17.44 -5.36
N PHE A 249 -11.52 -16.31 -5.98
CA PHE A 249 -12.78 -15.61 -5.66
C PHE A 249 -14.00 -16.26 -6.32
N VAL A 250 -13.79 -17.11 -7.32
CA VAL A 250 -14.85 -17.88 -7.99
C VAL A 250 -15.00 -19.25 -7.36
N SER A 251 -13.87 -19.92 -7.05
CA SER A 251 -13.86 -21.25 -6.42
C SER A 251 -14.16 -21.20 -4.93
N GLY A 252 -13.95 -20.05 -4.26
CA GLY A 252 -14.07 -19.92 -2.82
C GLY A 252 -12.80 -20.30 -2.05
N ASP A 253 -11.70 -20.63 -2.73
CA ASP A 253 -10.41 -20.99 -2.12
C ASP A 253 -9.64 -19.73 -1.66
N LEU A 254 -10.29 -18.95 -0.78
CA LEU A 254 -9.73 -17.70 -0.28
C LEU A 254 -8.46 -17.95 0.53
N VAL A 255 -7.53 -16.98 0.47
CA VAL A 255 -6.31 -17.05 1.27
C VAL A 255 -6.64 -16.57 2.68
N ASP A 256 -6.37 -17.42 3.68
CA ASP A 256 -6.51 -17.06 5.09
C ASP A 256 -5.14 -16.68 5.66
N GLU A 257 -4.91 -15.41 5.85
CA GLU A 257 -3.68 -14.88 6.42
C GLU A 257 -3.68 -14.75 7.96
N HIS A 258 -4.65 -15.33 8.66
CA HIS A 258 -4.69 -15.49 10.12
C HIS A 258 -4.21 -14.29 10.95
N GLY A 259 -4.63 -13.13 10.74
CA GLY A 259 -4.23 -11.96 11.54
C GLY A 259 -3.35 -10.96 10.81
N ALA A 260 -2.78 -11.26 9.64
CA ALA A 260 -2.20 -10.24 8.78
C ALA A 260 -3.29 -9.27 8.30
N ALA A 261 -4.50 -9.77 8.08
CA ALA A 261 -5.69 -8.99 7.75
C ALA A 261 -6.11 -8.01 8.86
N ALA A 262 -5.82 -8.27 10.12
CA ALA A 262 -6.16 -7.39 11.24
C ALA A 262 -5.42 -6.04 11.21
N VAL A 263 -4.40 -5.90 10.39
CA VAL A 263 -3.63 -4.66 10.19
C VAL A 263 -4.18 -3.82 9.03
N ALA A 264 -5.07 -4.39 8.23
CA ALA A 264 -5.54 -3.78 6.98
C ALA A 264 -6.88 -3.03 7.10
N HIS A 265 -7.50 -3.05 8.28
CA HIS A 265 -8.86 -2.51 8.48
C HIS A 265 -8.95 -1.57 9.66
#